data_a889bc037cae1bd66e3e9dd8ca7c140e
#
_entry.id   a889bc037cae1bd66e3e9dd8ca7c140e
#
_cell.length_a   1.000
_cell.length_b   1.000
_cell.length_c   1.000
_cell.angle_alpha   90.00
_cell.angle_beta   90.00
_cell.angle_gamma   90.00
#
_symmetry.space_group_name_H-M   'P 1'
#
loop_
_entity.id
_entity.type
_entity.pdbx_description
1 polymer ?
#
loop_
_entity_poly.entity_id
_entity_poly.type
_entity_poly.pdbx_seq_one_letter_code
_entity_poly.pdbx_strand_id
1 'polypeptide(L)'
;MLYKIFSTERKSQIHIHLSSIMKNCTKVPKVSILLPVYNAANWLRDCLNSISQQTFHDFEIIAVNDGSTDDSLSILYKFQQFDKRIQVHTFTENQGIVAALNTAFDKAEGEFIARMDADDIMPADRLKLQTQYLLEHTQAGVVSGRVEYLGDSEANLGYYRYVQWLNSIYSAYEIRLRRFIESPVAHPSVMMRRNILPKTVYRKGNFPEDYDLWLRLLESGAEIHKIDEVVLRWRDHPERISRTNKEYDREYFFEHKAQFIAAEIGRLKPEKILAWAGGRKTRRRIDFLRKFGIEMKGYIDVHPRRINTIIQGLPVISPENIPWQSDILILVFVPNWGARDEITRFLVSQGAKEGEQFLLCA
;
A
#
# COMPACT_ATOMS: atom_id res chain seq x y z
N MET A 1 -26.56 28.78 61.53
CA MET A 1 -26.95 27.41 61.11
C MET A 1 -27.40 27.33 59.62
N LEU A 2 -27.52 28.43 58.90
CA LEU A 2 -27.96 28.49 57.49
C LEU A 2 -26.85 28.45 56.44
N TYR A 3 -25.58 28.59 56.81
CA TYR A 3 -24.43 28.65 55.89
C TYR A 3 -23.88 27.25 55.46
N LYS A 4 -24.28 26.17 56.12
CA LYS A 4 -23.81 24.78 55.84
C LYS A 4 -24.71 24.04 54.84
N ILE A 5 -25.94 24.45 54.63
CA ILE A 5 -26.88 23.72 53.76
C ILE A 5 -26.66 24.08 52.30
N PHE A 6 -26.32 25.35 51.98
CA PHE A 6 -26.07 25.79 50.57
C PHE A 6 -24.74 25.29 49.95
N SER A 7 -23.82 24.77 50.74
CA SER A 7 -22.53 24.26 50.23
C SER A 7 -22.57 22.79 49.77
N THR A 8 -23.50 22.01 50.29
CA THR A 8 -23.69 20.60 49.97
C THR A 8 -24.51 20.37 48.71
N GLU A 9 -25.52 21.15 48.46
CA GLU A 9 -26.34 21.06 47.24
C GLU A 9 -25.58 21.52 45.98
N ARG A 10 -24.77 22.59 46.08
CA ARG A 10 -23.92 23.00 44.93
C ARG A 10 -22.84 21.98 44.64
N LYS A 11 -22.25 21.31 45.61
CA LYS A 11 -21.26 20.26 45.38
C LYS A 11 -21.89 18.99 44.76
N SER A 12 -23.09 18.62 45.13
CA SER A 12 -23.81 17.48 44.55
C SER A 12 -24.27 17.79 43.12
N GLN A 13 -24.75 19.00 42.82
CA GLN A 13 -25.13 19.40 41.46
C GLN A 13 -23.92 19.51 40.51
N ILE A 14 -22.75 20.01 41.00
CA ILE A 14 -21.51 20.04 40.23
C ILE A 14 -21.00 18.63 40.00
N HIS A 15 -21.12 17.74 40.96
CA HIS A 15 -20.68 16.34 40.83
C HIS A 15 -21.58 15.56 39.87
N ILE A 16 -22.89 15.80 39.88
CA ILE A 16 -23.83 15.21 38.94
C ILE A 16 -23.61 15.78 37.51
N HIS A 17 -23.35 17.07 37.40
CA HIS A 17 -23.06 17.69 36.09
C HIS A 17 -21.71 17.24 35.50
N LEU A 18 -20.65 17.14 36.33
CA LEU A 18 -19.36 16.59 35.93
C LEU A 18 -19.45 15.07 35.58
N SER A 19 -20.23 14.30 36.33
CA SER A 19 -20.44 12.89 36.03
C SER A 19 -21.29 12.65 34.76
N SER A 20 -22.20 13.58 34.42
CA SER A 20 -22.96 13.53 33.16
C SER A 20 -22.12 13.98 31.96
N ILE A 21 -21.22 14.96 32.14
CA ILE A 21 -20.26 15.38 31.12
C ILE A 21 -19.19 14.28 30.88
N MET A 22 -18.72 13.62 31.96
CA MET A 22 -17.79 12.48 31.82
C MET A 22 -18.43 11.22 31.23
N LYS A 23 -19.75 11.02 31.37
CA LYS A 23 -20.46 9.88 30.75
C LYS A 23 -20.66 10.01 29.24
N ASN A 24 -20.50 11.21 28.67
CA ASN A 24 -20.63 11.46 27.22
C ASN A 24 -19.28 11.66 26.53
N CYS A 25 -18.16 11.47 27.20
CA CYS A 25 -16.87 11.39 26.52
C CYS A 25 -16.75 9.97 25.92
N THR A 26 -17.29 9.79 24.71
CA THR A 26 -17.00 8.57 23.93
C THR A 26 -15.48 8.49 23.78
N LYS A 27 -14.89 7.47 24.35
CA LYS A 27 -13.44 7.24 24.25
C LYS A 27 -13.10 7.12 22.77
N VAL A 28 -12.26 8.01 22.26
CA VAL A 28 -11.74 7.93 20.89
C VAL A 28 -11.03 6.57 20.72
N PRO A 29 -11.41 5.75 19.74
CA PRO A 29 -10.78 4.44 19.56
C PRO A 29 -9.31 4.60 19.15
N LYS A 30 -8.49 3.63 19.53
CA LYS A 30 -7.06 3.64 19.16
C LYS A 30 -6.86 3.35 17.68
N VAL A 31 -7.68 2.44 17.12
CA VAL A 31 -7.58 1.99 15.72
C VAL A 31 -8.92 2.18 15.02
N SER A 32 -8.92 2.73 13.80
CA SER A 32 -10.06 2.69 12.88
C SER A 32 -9.76 1.73 11.74
N ILE A 33 -10.64 0.76 11.53
CA ILE A 33 -10.56 -0.17 10.40
C ILE A 33 -11.39 0.40 9.24
N LEU A 34 -10.74 0.70 8.10
CA LEU A 34 -11.42 1.09 6.88
C LEU A 34 -11.82 -0.17 6.09
N LEU A 35 -13.12 -0.39 5.94
CA LEU A 35 -13.71 -1.57 5.28
C LEU A 35 -14.62 -1.13 4.12
N PRO A 36 -14.09 -0.93 2.91
CA PRO A 36 -14.91 -0.74 1.73
C PRO A 36 -15.58 -2.07 1.35
N VAL A 37 -16.86 -2.03 0.98
CA VAL A 37 -17.66 -3.21 0.66
C VAL A 37 -18.44 -2.97 -0.64
N TYR A 38 -18.23 -3.84 -1.63
CA TYR A 38 -19.00 -3.86 -2.87
C TYR A 38 -19.19 -5.30 -3.35
N ASN A 39 -20.44 -5.77 -3.40
CA ASN A 39 -20.80 -7.11 -3.86
C ASN A 39 -19.95 -8.24 -3.25
N ALA A 40 -19.80 -8.22 -1.91
CA ALA A 40 -18.92 -9.13 -1.18
C ALA A 40 -19.69 -10.18 -0.33
N ALA A 41 -20.97 -10.38 -0.56
CA ALA A 41 -21.83 -11.23 0.29
C ALA A 41 -21.28 -12.65 0.53
N ASN A 42 -20.55 -13.19 -0.43
CA ASN A 42 -19.94 -14.53 -0.34
C ASN A 42 -18.85 -14.63 0.72
N TRP A 43 -18.12 -13.55 1.03
CA TRP A 43 -16.93 -13.55 1.89
C TRP A 43 -17.07 -12.65 3.11
N LEU A 44 -17.95 -11.64 3.05
CA LEU A 44 -18.07 -10.59 4.05
C LEU A 44 -18.31 -11.11 5.47
N ARG A 45 -19.03 -12.24 5.62
CA ARG A 45 -19.25 -12.86 6.93
C ARG A 45 -17.96 -13.36 7.56
N ASP A 46 -17.09 -14.00 6.78
CA ASP A 46 -15.80 -14.50 7.25
C ASP A 46 -14.90 -13.32 7.66
N CYS A 47 -14.88 -12.27 6.83
CA CYS A 47 -14.15 -11.04 7.10
C CYS A 47 -14.60 -10.42 8.43
N LEU A 48 -15.90 -10.13 8.61
CA LEU A 48 -16.45 -9.51 9.82
C LEU A 48 -16.25 -10.38 11.06
N ASN A 49 -16.41 -11.69 10.96
CA ASN A 49 -16.10 -12.62 12.05
C ASN A 49 -14.63 -12.55 12.46
N SER A 50 -13.71 -12.49 11.49
CA SER A 50 -12.27 -12.39 11.76
C SER A 50 -11.89 -11.08 12.46
N ILE A 51 -12.55 -9.98 12.10
CA ILE A 51 -12.37 -8.69 12.77
C ILE A 51 -12.96 -8.71 14.18
N SER A 52 -14.16 -9.28 14.37
CA SER A 52 -14.81 -9.36 15.68
C SER A 52 -14.01 -10.19 16.69
N GLN A 53 -13.22 -11.16 16.21
CA GLN A 53 -12.36 -12.05 17.00
C GLN A 53 -10.97 -11.46 17.33
N GLN A 54 -10.70 -10.19 16.99
CA GLN A 54 -9.42 -9.57 17.33
C GLN A 54 -9.19 -9.53 18.86
N THR A 55 -7.98 -9.89 19.28
CA THR A 55 -7.55 -9.84 20.70
C THR A 55 -7.33 -8.41 21.19
N PHE A 56 -7.14 -7.45 20.32
CA PHE A 56 -7.15 -6.03 20.61
C PHE A 56 -8.56 -5.49 20.45
N HIS A 57 -9.10 -4.78 21.46
CA HIS A 57 -10.53 -4.40 21.50
C HIS A 57 -10.80 -2.91 21.34
N ASP A 58 -9.77 -2.05 21.44
CA ASP A 58 -9.89 -0.60 21.35
C ASP A 58 -9.87 -0.12 19.88
N PHE A 59 -10.89 -0.50 19.12
CA PHE A 59 -11.03 -0.16 17.71
C PHE A 59 -12.49 0.08 17.31
N GLU A 60 -12.66 0.76 16.20
CA GLU A 60 -13.90 0.90 15.44
C GLU A 60 -13.77 0.33 14.04
N ILE A 61 -14.90 0.05 13.41
CA ILE A 61 -14.99 -0.42 12.01
C ILE A 61 -15.84 0.56 11.23
N ILE A 62 -15.25 1.23 10.24
CA ILE A 62 -15.98 2.10 9.33
C ILE A 62 -16.22 1.31 8.03
N ALA A 63 -17.38 0.68 7.95
CA ALA A 63 -17.80 -0.09 6.78
C ALA A 63 -18.57 0.83 5.81
N VAL A 64 -18.06 0.97 4.58
CA VAL A 64 -18.72 1.75 3.54
C VAL A 64 -19.21 0.80 2.43
N ASN A 65 -20.52 0.61 2.38
CA ASN A 65 -21.15 -0.13 1.28
C ASN A 65 -21.24 0.77 0.04
N ASP A 66 -20.51 0.42 -0.99
CA ASP A 66 -20.40 1.17 -2.23
C ASP A 66 -21.49 0.78 -3.24
N GLY A 67 -22.78 0.92 -2.83
CA GLY A 67 -23.93 0.63 -3.69
C GLY A 67 -24.04 -0.85 -4.09
N SER A 68 -23.77 -1.80 -3.19
CA SER A 68 -23.90 -3.24 -3.48
C SER A 68 -25.31 -3.62 -3.88
N THR A 69 -25.42 -4.54 -4.84
CA THR A 69 -26.68 -5.09 -5.36
C THR A 69 -26.99 -6.49 -4.82
N ASP A 70 -26.06 -7.08 -4.08
CA ASP A 70 -26.19 -8.36 -3.40
C ASP A 70 -26.56 -8.18 -1.91
N ASP A 71 -26.48 -9.27 -1.13
CA ASP A 71 -26.82 -9.27 0.30
C ASP A 71 -25.80 -8.56 1.21
N SER A 72 -24.74 -7.91 0.67
CA SER A 72 -23.68 -7.29 1.48
C SER A 72 -24.20 -6.30 2.51
N LEU A 73 -25.10 -5.38 2.09
CA LEU A 73 -25.67 -4.37 3.00
C LEU A 73 -26.47 -5.02 4.13
N SER A 74 -27.26 -6.04 3.83
CA SER A 74 -28.05 -6.76 4.85
C SER A 74 -27.16 -7.49 5.86
N ILE A 75 -26.00 -8.01 5.41
CA ILE A 75 -24.98 -8.62 6.27
C ILE A 75 -24.37 -7.57 7.19
N LEU A 76 -23.95 -6.41 6.68
CA LEU A 76 -23.40 -5.32 7.48
C LEU A 76 -24.34 -4.89 8.60
N TYR A 77 -25.61 -4.63 8.28
CA TYR A 77 -26.59 -4.21 9.29
C TYR A 77 -26.84 -5.29 10.35
N LYS A 78 -26.84 -6.57 9.99
CA LYS A 78 -26.93 -7.67 10.97
C LYS A 78 -25.77 -7.63 11.94
N PHE A 79 -24.52 -7.52 11.44
CA PHE A 79 -23.33 -7.46 12.30
C PHE A 79 -23.33 -6.21 13.19
N GLN A 80 -23.74 -5.05 12.70
CA GLN A 80 -23.85 -3.81 13.48
C GLN A 80 -24.82 -3.94 14.68
N GLN A 81 -25.85 -4.78 14.58
CA GLN A 81 -26.76 -5.04 15.71
C GLN A 81 -26.04 -5.73 16.89
N PHE A 82 -25.06 -6.60 16.60
CA PHE A 82 -24.34 -7.39 17.59
C PHE A 82 -23.02 -6.74 18.04
N ASP A 83 -22.34 -6.02 17.13
CA ASP A 83 -21.07 -5.34 17.42
C ASP A 83 -21.22 -3.82 17.22
N LYS A 84 -21.26 -3.08 18.31
CA LYS A 84 -21.45 -1.61 18.32
C LYS A 84 -20.22 -0.84 17.83
N ARG A 85 -19.09 -1.49 17.60
CA ARG A 85 -17.90 -0.90 17.00
C ARG A 85 -18.07 -0.68 15.48
N ILE A 86 -19.06 -1.32 14.86
CA ILE A 86 -19.32 -1.23 13.42
C ILE A 86 -20.19 -0.02 13.13
N GLN A 87 -19.71 0.88 12.31
CA GLN A 87 -20.46 2.00 11.71
C GLN A 87 -20.65 1.71 10.23
N VAL A 88 -21.91 1.63 9.77
CA VAL A 88 -22.24 1.34 8.37
C VAL A 88 -22.64 2.63 7.67
N HIS A 89 -21.92 2.98 6.61
CA HIS A 89 -22.26 4.02 5.66
C HIS A 89 -22.59 3.40 4.32
N THR A 90 -23.50 3.98 3.55
CA THR A 90 -23.91 3.40 2.26
C THR A 90 -24.07 4.48 1.20
N PHE A 91 -23.60 4.17 -0.02
CA PHE A 91 -23.92 4.93 -1.21
C PHE A 91 -25.15 4.33 -1.91
N THR A 92 -25.89 5.15 -2.63
CA THR A 92 -27.05 4.71 -3.41
C THR A 92 -26.65 3.96 -4.68
N GLU A 93 -25.43 4.22 -5.18
CA GLU A 93 -24.85 3.61 -6.37
C GLU A 93 -23.32 3.46 -6.19
N ASN A 94 -22.69 2.62 -7.01
CA ASN A 94 -21.24 2.40 -6.96
C ASN A 94 -20.50 3.67 -7.39
N GLN A 95 -19.63 4.20 -6.50
CA GLN A 95 -18.77 5.35 -6.73
C GLN A 95 -17.29 4.98 -6.84
N GLY A 96 -16.96 3.71 -6.62
CA GLY A 96 -15.64 3.13 -6.69
C GLY A 96 -14.88 3.15 -5.37
N ILE A 97 -13.88 2.26 -5.28
CA ILE A 97 -13.10 2.00 -4.06
C ILE A 97 -12.49 3.26 -3.45
N VAL A 98 -12.02 4.20 -4.28
CA VAL A 98 -11.43 5.47 -3.82
C VAL A 98 -12.42 6.31 -3.04
N ALA A 99 -13.68 6.40 -3.51
CA ALA A 99 -14.73 7.13 -2.82
C ALA A 99 -15.08 6.47 -1.49
N ALA A 100 -15.22 5.14 -1.48
CA ALA A 100 -15.52 4.37 -0.28
C ALA A 100 -14.41 4.50 0.78
N LEU A 101 -13.14 4.40 0.38
CA LEU A 101 -11.98 4.52 1.27
C LEU A 101 -11.83 5.93 1.86
N ASN A 102 -11.98 6.98 1.04
CA ASN A 102 -11.92 8.36 1.55
C ASN A 102 -13.09 8.65 2.50
N THR A 103 -14.30 8.17 2.17
CA THR A 103 -15.46 8.30 3.09
C THR A 103 -15.20 7.57 4.41
N ALA A 104 -14.65 6.36 4.36
CA ALA A 104 -14.29 5.63 5.57
C ALA A 104 -13.22 6.39 6.39
N PHE A 105 -12.21 6.97 5.74
CA PHE A 105 -11.16 7.76 6.39
C PHE A 105 -11.72 9.03 7.06
N ASP A 106 -12.61 9.74 6.38
CA ASP A 106 -13.23 10.97 6.90
C ASP A 106 -14.10 10.72 8.15
N LYS A 107 -14.65 9.51 8.29
CA LYS A 107 -15.45 9.09 9.45
C LYS A 107 -14.61 8.45 10.57
N ALA A 108 -13.40 8.01 10.26
CA ALA A 108 -12.52 7.37 11.21
C ALA A 108 -12.00 8.37 12.26
N GLU A 109 -11.93 7.96 13.54
CA GLU A 109 -11.46 8.79 14.65
C GLU A 109 -10.14 8.30 15.25
N GLY A 110 -9.74 7.04 14.98
CA GLY A 110 -8.58 6.37 15.56
C GLY A 110 -7.24 7.05 15.23
N GLU A 111 -6.30 6.91 16.15
CA GLU A 111 -4.90 7.36 15.96
C GLU A 111 -4.21 6.56 14.85
N PHE A 112 -4.54 5.26 14.77
CA PHE A 112 -4.06 4.38 13.72
C PHE A 112 -5.19 4.01 12.76
N ILE A 113 -4.85 3.91 11.49
CA ILE A 113 -5.77 3.55 10.41
C ILE A 113 -5.36 2.17 9.89
N ALA A 114 -6.17 1.15 10.14
CA ALA A 114 -6.01 -0.18 9.58
C ALA A 114 -6.88 -0.33 8.33
N ARG A 115 -6.36 -1.00 7.33
CA ARG A 115 -7.09 -1.29 6.10
C ARG A 115 -7.51 -2.77 6.08
N MET A 116 -8.72 -3.07 5.55
CA MET A 116 -9.18 -4.44 5.36
C MET A 116 -10.06 -4.55 4.12
N ASP A 117 -9.88 -5.63 3.32
CA ASP A 117 -10.80 -5.98 2.24
C ASP A 117 -11.94 -6.85 2.76
N ALA A 118 -13.12 -6.70 2.14
CA ALA A 118 -14.32 -7.42 2.53
C ALA A 118 -14.29 -8.93 2.18
N ASP A 119 -13.33 -9.35 1.36
CA ASP A 119 -13.12 -10.73 0.90
C ASP A 119 -11.97 -11.45 1.62
N ASP A 120 -11.23 -10.76 2.49
CA ASP A 120 -10.05 -11.29 3.18
C ASP A 120 -10.32 -11.68 4.64
N ILE A 121 -9.33 -12.33 5.27
CA ILE A 121 -9.40 -12.76 6.68
C ILE A 121 -8.27 -12.10 7.48
N MET A 122 -8.64 -11.53 8.62
CA MET A 122 -7.72 -10.89 9.55
C MET A 122 -7.30 -11.88 10.66
N PRO A 123 -6.02 -12.28 10.77
CA PRO A 123 -5.54 -13.09 11.91
C PRO A 123 -5.82 -12.42 13.25
N ALA A 124 -6.15 -13.21 14.27
CA ALA A 124 -6.71 -12.73 15.55
C ALA A 124 -5.83 -11.70 16.29
N ASP A 125 -4.51 -11.81 16.19
CA ASP A 125 -3.58 -10.90 16.89
C ASP A 125 -3.12 -9.71 16.04
N ARG A 126 -3.59 -9.56 14.81
CA ARG A 126 -3.09 -8.55 13.88
C ARG A 126 -3.12 -7.15 14.47
N LEU A 127 -4.28 -6.69 14.96
CA LEU A 127 -4.41 -5.32 15.48
C LEU A 127 -3.52 -5.09 16.69
N LYS A 128 -3.38 -6.10 17.57
CA LYS A 128 -2.49 -6.04 18.73
C LYS A 128 -1.03 -5.87 18.30
N LEU A 129 -0.54 -6.76 17.42
CA LEU A 129 0.84 -6.78 16.96
C LEU A 129 1.22 -5.48 16.23
N GLN A 130 0.38 -5.04 15.29
CA GLN A 130 0.65 -3.83 14.52
C GLN A 130 0.56 -2.56 15.39
N THR A 131 -0.40 -2.48 16.34
CA THR A 131 -0.50 -1.35 17.27
C THR A 131 0.71 -1.27 18.17
N GLN A 132 1.11 -2.41 18.76
CA GLN A 132 2.31 -2.48 19.61
C GLN A 132 3.56 -2.06 18.82
N TYR A 133 3.75 -2.60 17.62
CA TYR A 133 4.88 -2.24 16.77
C TYR A 133 4.95 -0.74 16.49
N LEU A 134 3.84 -0.11 16.09
CA LEU A 134 3.81 1.32 15.86
C LEU A 134 4.07 2.13 17.13
N LEU A 135 3.66 1.69 18.31
CA LEU A 135 3.94 2.38 19.58
C LEU A 135 5.44 2.32 19.94
N GLU A 136 6.10 1.19 19.68
CA GLU A 136 7.51 0.96 19.98
C GLU A 136 8.46 1.58 18.94
N HIS A 137 8.02 1.71 17.67
CA HIS A 137 8.85 2.19 16.56
C HIS A 137 8.29 3.51 16.01
N THR A 138 8.65 4.63 16.62
CA THR A 138 8.08 5.95 16.28
C THR A 138 8.42 6.43 14.88
N GLN A 139 9.49 5.95 14.26
CA GLN A 139 9.89 6.22 12.88
C GLN A 139 9.01 5.49 11.85
N ALA A 140 8.38 4.35 12.23
CA ALA A 140 7.48 3.63 11.34
C ALA A 140 6.20 4.43 11.13
N GLY A 141 5.98 4.88 9.89
CA GLY A 141 4.73 5.56 9.50
C GLY A 141 3.63 4.56 9.13
N VAL A 142 4.02 3.44 8.53
CA VAL A 142 3.16 2.34 8.10
C VAL A 142 3.77 1.03 8.57
N VAL A 143 2.95 0.11 9.06
CA VAL A 143 3.35 -1.26 9.34
C VAL A 143 2.45 -2.24 8.59
N SER A 144 3.08 -3.20 7.92
CA SER A 144 2.46 -4.38 7.33
C SER A 144 3.01 -5.64 8.01
N GLY A 145 2.86 -6.81 7.41
CA GLY A 145 3.43 -8.07 7.84
C GLY A 145 3.40 -9.10 6.72
N ARG A 146 3.60 -10.36 7.07
CA ARG A 146 3.47 -11.47 6.11
C ARG A 146 2.02 -11.63 5.67
N VAL A 147 1.87 -12.08 4.44
CA VAL A 147 0.58 -12.38 3.82
C VAL A 147 0.51 -13.87 3.52
N GLU A 148 -0.55 -14.53 3.97
CA GLU A 148 -0.86 -15.92 3.62
C GLU A 148 -1.78 -15.92 2.40
N TYR A 149 -1.40 -16.64 1.35
CA TYR A 149 -2.19 -16.77 0.15
C TYR A 149 -3.32 -17.80 0.34
N LEU A 150 -4.57 -17.37 0.17
CA LEU A 150 -5.76 -18.24 0.17
C LEU A 150 -6.30 -18.39 -1.25
N GLY A 151 -5.82 -19.37 -1.97
CA GLY A 151 -6.24 -19.65 -3.33
C GLY A 151 -5.56 -20.90 -3.89
N ASP A 152 -5.86 -21.20 -5.15
CA ASP A 152 -5.19 -22.27 -5.88
C ASP A 152 -3.87 -21.75 -6.43
N SER A 153 -2.76 -22.15 -5.79
CA SER A 153 -1.41 -21.74 -6.15
C SER A 153 -0.95 -22.29 -7.51
N GLU A 154 -1.50 -23.42 -7.98
CA GLU A 154 -1.18 -24.01 -9.28
C GLU A 154 -1.91 -23.27 -10.40
N ALA A 155 -3.21 -23.02 -10.23
CA ALA A 155 -4.02 -22.30 -11.21
C ALA A 155 -3.62 -20.80 -11.29
N ASN A 156 -3.15 -20.20 -10.21
CA ASN A 156 -2.84 -18.77 -10.10
C ASN A 156 -1.39 -18.48 -9.70
N LEU A 157 -0.45 -19.18 -10.32
CA LEU A 157 0.98 -19.12 -10.03
C LEU A 157 1.55 -17.68 -10.00
N GLY A 158 1.03 -16.77 -10.81
CA GLY A 158 1.47 -15.36 -10.84
C GLY A 158 1.19 -14.64 -9.53
N TYR A 159 -0.03 -14.77 -8.98
CA TYR A 159 -0.40 -14.19 -7.67
C TYR A 159 0.34 -14.86 -6.52
N TYR A 160 0.45 -16.18 -6.53
CA TYR A 160 1.22 -16.90 -5.53
C TYR A 160 2.68 -16.43 -5.48
N ARG A 161 3.35 -16.30 -6.64
CA ARG A 161 4.72 -15.75 -6.73
C ARG A 161 4.80 -14.31 -6.24
N TYR A 162 3.79 -13.49 -6.51
CA TYR A 162 3.73 -12.14 -6.00
C TYR A 162 3.68 -12.11 -4.47
N VAL A 163 2.86 -12.96 -3.83
CA VAL A 163 2.82 -13.08 -2.37
C VAL A 163 4.16 -13.57 -1.80
N GLN A 164 4.83 -14.53 -2.46
CA GLN A 164 6.17 -14.96 -2.04
C GLN A 164 7.18 -13.81 -2.13
N TRP A 165 7.12 -13.02 -3.20
CA TRP A 165 7.96 -11.84 -3.35
C TRP A 165 7.64 -10.76 -2.29
N LEU A 166 6.37 -10.47 -2.01
CA LEU A 166 5.99 -9.59 -0.92
C LEU A 166 6.59 -10.01 0.41
N ASN A 167 6.52 -11.30 0.72
CA ASN A 167 7.02 -11.85 1.97
C ASN A 167 8.56 -11.91 2.04
N SER A 168 9.27 -11.81 0.89
CA SER A 168 10.73 -11.75 0.85
C SER A 168 11.30 -10.35 1.09
N ILE A 169 10.49 -9.31 0.99
CA ILE A 169 10.88 -7.91 1.25
C ILE A 169 10.53 -7.61 2.70
N TYR A 170 11.52 -7.30 3.52
CA TYR A 170 11.32 -7.20 4.95
C TYR A 170 11.65 -5.83 5.53
N SER A 171 12.83 -5.32 5.29
CA SER A 171 13.28 -4.06 5.85
C SER A 171 12.67 -2.84 5.15
N ALA A 172 12.55 -1.72 5.87
CA ALA A 172 12.11 -0.44 5.30
C ALA A 172 13.00 -0.01 4.13
N TYR A 173 14.30 -0.31 4.20
CA TYR A 173 15.24 -0.04 3.11
C TYR A 173 14.91 -0.84 1.85
N GLU A 174 14.68 -2.16 1.98
CA GLU A 174 14.27 -3.00 0.85
C GLU A 174 12.93 -2.56 0.26
N ILE A 175 11.93 -2.23 1.10
CA ILE A 175 10.64 -1.70 0.65
C ILE A 175 10.86 -0.45 -0.20
N ARG A 176 11.72 0.47 0.24
CA ARG A 176 12.07 1.66 -0.51
C ARG A 176 12.75 1.34 -1.84
N LEU A 177 13.69 0.39 -1.88
CA LEU A 177 14.36 -0.03 -3.11
C LEU A 177 13.41 -0.71 -4.10
N ARG A 178 12.51 -1.55 -3.61
CA ARG A 178 11.59 -2.36 -4.45
C ARG A 178 10.34 -1.62 -4.92
N ARG A 179 10.09 -0.39 -4.41
CA ARG A 179 8.88 0.39 -4.72
C ARG A 179 8.61 0.63 -6.21
N PHE A 180 9.65 0.58 -7.06
CA PHE A 180 9.51 0.77 -8.50
C PHE A 180 9.37 -0.53 -9.28
N ILE A 181 9.49 -1.69 -8.64
CA ILE A 181 9.20 -3.00 -9.25
C ILE A 181 7.69 -3.22 -9.29
N GLU A 182 7.07 -3.29 -8.12
CA GLU A 182 5.66 -3.55 -7.88
C GLU A 182 5.27 -2.97 -6.51
N SER A 183 3.96 -2.96 -6.15
CA SER A 183 3.53 -2.57 -4.81
C SER A 183 4.23 -3.43 -3.74
N PRO A 184 5.04 -2.85 -2.85
CA PRO A 184 5.87 -3.63 -1.92
C PRO A 184 5.13 -4.11 -0.67
N VAL A 185 3.85 -3.70 -0.51
CA VAL A 185 2.95 -4.12 0.56
C VAL A 185 1.54 -4.35 0.02
N ALA A 186 0.85 -5.35 0.54
CA ALA A 186 -0.55 -5.58 0.23
C ALA A 186 -1.42 -4.56 0.96
N HIS A 187 -2.30 -3.85 0.24
CA HIS A 187 -3.15 -2.81 0.82
C HIS A 187 -3.96 -3.29 2.04
N PRO A 188 -4.64 -4.46 2.01
CA PRO A 188 -5.42 -4.94 3.16
C PRO A 188 -4.59 -5.40 4.36
N SER A 189 -3.26 -5.38 4.27
CA SER A 189 -2.38 -5.81 5.36
C SER A 189 -1.85 -4.67 6.23
N VAL A 190 -2.08 -3.40 5.87
CA VAL A 190 -1.40 -2.29 6.51
C VAL A 190 -2.16 -1.70 7.71
N MET A 191 -1.39 -1.15 8.64
CA MET A 191 -1.83 -0.17 9.64
C MET A 191 -0.93 1.07 9.52
N MET A 192 -1.52 2.26 9.53
CA MET A 192 -0.85 3.53 9.25
C MET A 192 -1.08 4.52 10.40
N ARG A 193 -0.09 5.36 10.70
CA ARG A 193 -0.33 6.52 11.57
C ARG A 193 -1.19 7.55 10.84
N ARG A 194 -2.24 8.03 11.47
CA ARG A 194 -3.10 9.06 10.89
C ARG A 194 -2.34 10.34 10.55
N ASN A 195 -1.43 10.76 11.39
CA ASN A 195 -0.72 12.05 11.28
C ASN A 195 0.27 12.16 10.11
N ILE A 196 0.66 11.03 9.49
CA ILE A 196 1.52 11.05 8.29
C ILE A 196 0.71 11.07 7.00
N LEU A 197 -0.59 10.78 7.07
CA LEU A 197 -1.43 10.66 5.89
C LEU A 197 -1.71 12.04 5.28
N PRO A 198 -1.63 12.18 3.95
CA PRO A 198 -1.92 13.45 3.29
C PRO A 198 -3.41 13.78 3.39
N LYS A 199 -3.76 15.07 3.24
CA LYS A 199 -5.15 15.54 3.29
C LYS A 199 -6.09 14.75 2.35
N THR A 200 -5.61 14.42 1.14
CA THR A 200 -6.28 13.48 0.23
C THR A 200 -5.52 12.17 0.28
N VAL A 201 -6.04 11.20 1.04
CA VAL A 201 -5.36 9.92 1.25
C VAL A 201 -5.34 9.13 -0.05
N TYR A 202 -6.50 8.84 -0.61
CA TYR A 202 -6.63 8.09 -1.86
C TYR A 202 -7.01 9.02 -3.00
N ARG A 203 -6.19 9.05 -4.06
CA ARG A 203 -6.44 9.86 -5.25
C ARG A 203 -7.13 9.03 -6.33
N LYS A 204 -8.09 9.61 -7.01
CA LYS A 204 -8.72 9.03 -8.20
C LYS A 204 -7.84 9.27 -9.41
N GLY A 205 -7.62 8.23 -10.23
CA GLY A 205 -6.83 8.32 -11.45
C GLY A 205 -6.74 6.97 -12.14
N ASN A 206 -6.09 6.93 -13.31
CA ASN A 206 -5.79 5.67 -14.01
C ASN A 206 -4.53 5.03 -13.40
N PHE A 207 -4.60 4.65 -12.14
CA PHE A 207 -3.53 3.98 -11.39
C PHE A 207 -4.12 3.31 -10.15
N PRO A 208 -3.47 2.27 -9.59
CA PRO A 208 -3.87 1.69 -8.32
C PRO A 208 -3.74 2.72 -7.18
N GLU A 209 -4.82 2.94 -6.45
CA GLU A 209 -4.94 3.97 -5.42
C GLU A 209 -4.00 3.75 -4.24
N ASP A 210 -3.75 2.50 -3.91
CA ASP A 210 -2.85 2.06 -2.85
C ASP A 210 -1.38 2.29 -3.24
N TYR A 211 -1.01 1.90 -4.46
CA TYR A 211 0.35 2.09 -4.96
C TYR A 211 0.72 3.57 -5.06
N ASP A 212 -0.21 4.42 -5.50
CA ASP A 212 -0.04 5.87 -5.46
C ASP A 212 0.24 6.38 -4.04
N LEU A 213 -0.53 5.88 -3.07
CA LEU A 213 -0.33 6.26 -1.66
C LEU A 213 1.06 5.86 -1.16
N TRP A 214 1.51 4.63 -1.46
CA TRP A 214 2.84 4.16 -1.03
C TRP A 214 3.96 4.99 -1.64
N LEU A 215 3.88 5.30 -2.92
CA LEU A 215 4.89 6.12 -3.59
C LEU A 215 4.96 7.53 -2.98
N ARG A 216 3.82 8.18 -2.71
CA ARG A 216 3.76 9.50 -2.07
C ARG A 216 4.29 9.49 -0.64
N LEU A 217 3.96 8.48 0.15
CA LEU A 217 4.45 8.35 1.52
C LEU A 217 5.98 8.13 1.54
N LEU A 218 6.50 7.23 0.69
CA LEU A 218 7.94 6.99 0.58
C LEU A 218 8.70 8.21 0.03
N GLU A 219 8.10 9.00 -0.85
CA GLU A 219 8.67 10.26 -1.34
C GLU A 219 8.72 11.33 -0.26
N SER A 220 7.71 11.41 0.60
CA SER A 220 7.69 12.33 1.75
C SER A 220 8.65 11.93 2.87
N GLY A 221 9.34 10.79 2.76
CA GLY A 221 10.28 10.29 3.75
C GLY A 221 9.66 9.39 4.82
N ALA A 222 8.37 9.03 4.71
CA ALA A 222 7.77 8.07 5.61
C ALA A 222 8.38 6.67 5.44
N GLU A 223 8.55 5.95 6.53
CA GLU A 223 9.03 4.57 6.50
C GLU A 223 7.85 3.59 6.53
N ILE A 224 7.92 2.58 5.67
CA ILE A 224 7.02 1.42 5.68
C ILE A 224 7.80 0.23 6.23
N HIS A 225 7.28 -0.36 7.30
CA HIS A 225 7.89 -1.49 7.99
C HIS A 225 7.05 -2.77 7.81
N LYS A 226 7.65 -3.93 8.08
CA LYS A 226 6.94 -5.21 8.18
C LYS A 226 7.31 -5.94 9.46
N ILE A 227 6.33 -6.60 10.07
CA ILE A 227 6.53 -7.57 11.15
C ILE A 227 6.61 -8.98 10.57
N ASP A 228 7.29 -9.89 11.27
CA ASP A 228 7.52 -11.27 10.79
C ASP A 228 6.35 -12.22 11.10
N GLU A 229 5.14 -11.67 11.27
CA GLU A 229 3.92 -12.40 11.51
C GLU A 229 2.94 -12.28 10.35
N VAL A 230 2.09 -13.29 10.19
CA VAL A 230 0.99 -13.26 9.23
C VAL A 230 -0.07 -12.31 9.74
N VAL A 231 -0.29 -11.21 9.01
CA VAL A 231 -1.30 -10.18 9.34
C VAL A 231 -2.50 -10.20 8.42
N LEU A 232 -2.43 -10.97 7.35
CA LEU A 232 -3.49 -11.08 6.35
C LEU A 232 -3.51 -12.48 5.76
N ARG A 233 -4.70 -13.07 5.64
CA ARG A 233 -4.97 -14.19 4.75
C ARG A 233 -5.69 -13.65 3.54
N TRP A 234 -4.97 -13.60 2.42
CA TRP A 234 -5.37 -12.92 1.20
C TRP A 234 -6.09 -13.86 0.25
N ARG A 235 -7.40 -13.69 0.14
CA ARG A 235 -8.23 -14.54 -0.70
C ARG A 235 -8.06 -14.19 -2.16
N ASP A 236 -7.81 -15.20 -2.99
CA ASP A 236 -7.73 -15.05 -4.43
C ASP A 236 -8.99 -15.65 -5.11
N HIS A 237 -9.67 -14.83 -5.90
CA HIS A 237 -10.86 -15.22 -6.68
C HIS A 237 -10.97 -14.39 -7.97
N PRO A 238 -11.74 -14.87 -8.99
CA PRO A 238 -11.80 -14.20 -10.30
C PRO A 238 -12.38 -12.78 -10.28
N GLU A 239 -13.24 -12.48 -9.32
CA GLU A 239 -13.98 -11.22 -9.22
C GLU A 239 -13.19 -10.10 -8.55
N ARG A 240 -11.93 -10.34 -8.15
CA ARG A 240 -11.10 -9.29 -7.54
C ARG A 240 -10.97 -8.06 -8.43
N ILE A 241 -11.06 -6.88 -7.84
CA ILE A 241 -10.97 -5.59 -8.53
C ILE A 241 -9.67 -5.47 -9.35
N SER A 242 -8.55 -5.97 -8.83
CA SER A 242 -7.26 -5.97 -9.51
C SER A 242 -7.21 -6.84 -10.78
N ARG A 243 -8.21 -7.72 -11.00
CA ARG A 243 -8.35 -8.54 -12.20
C ARG A 243 -9.38 -7.99 -13.18
N THR A 244 -10.33 -7.23 -12.70
CA THR A 244 -11.50 -6.80 -13.49
C THR A 244 -11.47 -5.34 -13.90
N ASN A 245 -10.79 -4.49 -13.14
CA ASN A 245 -10.75 -3.05 -13.41
C ASN A 245 -9.52 -2.66 -14.25
N LYS A 246 -9.77 -1.94 -15.36
CA LYS A 246 -8.74 -1.44 -16.30
C LYS A 246 -7.77 -0.42 -15.67
N GLU A 247 -8.15 0.24 -14.58
CA GLU A 247 -7.27 1.17 -13.86
C GLU A 247 -6.01 0.48 -13.31
N TYR A 248 -6.05 -0.86 -13.18
CA TYR A 248 -4.92 -1.69 -12.79
C TYR A 248 -4.13 -2.25 -13.99
N ASP A 249 -4.35 -1.72 -15.21
CA ASP A 249 -3.54 -2.09 -16.37
C ASP A 249 -2.07 -1.71 -16.16
N ARG A 250 -1.18 -2.61 -16.56
CA ARG A 250 0.28 -2.42 -16.41
C ARG A 250 0.81 -1.14 -17.04
N GLU A 251 0.24 -0.69 -18.14
CA GLU A 251 0.72 0.53 -18.81
C GLU A 251 0.44 1.77 -17.93
N TYR A 252 -0.75 1.88 -17.33
CA TYR A 252 -1.08 2.96 -16.39
C TYR A 252 -0.20 2.92 -15.15
N PHE A 253 0.07 1.74 -14.63
CA PHE A 253 0.99 1.55 -13.52
C PHE A 253 2.41 2.07 -13.85
N PHE A 254 2.92 1.79 -15.07
CA PHE A 254 4.23 2.30 -15.50
C PHE A 254 4.21 3.80 -15.77
N GLU A 255 3.16 4.33 -16.36
CA GLU A 255 3.01 5.76 -16.59
C GLU A 255 2.96 6.52 -15.26
N HIS A 256 2.18 6.02 -14.30
CA HIS A 256 2.05 6.66 -13.00
C HIS A 256 3.36 6.70 -12.23
N LYS A 257 4.08 5.58 -12.12
CA LYS A 257 5.34 5.55 -11.35
C LYS A 257 6.49 6.33 -12.00
N ALA A 258 6.39 6.67 -13.30
CA ALA A 258 7.44 7.40 -14.00
C ALA A 258 7.76 8.76 -13.35
N GLN A 259 6.77 9.47 -12.79
CA GLN A 259 6.99 10.74 -12.08
C GLN A 259 7.87 10.54 -10.83
N PHE A 260 7.67 9.46 -10.09
CA PHE A 260 8.42 9.15 -8.87
C PHE A 260 9.84 8.64 -9.19
N ILE A 261 10.00 7.89 -10.29
CA ILE A 261 11.33 7.53 -10.81
C ILE A 261 12.08 8.80 -11.22
N ALA A 262 11.42 9.71 -11.92
CA ALA A 262 12.03 10.99 -12.33
C ALA A 262 12.42 11.87 -11.13
N ALA A 263 11.60 11.91 -10.08
CA ALA A 263 11.93 12.60 -8.82
C ALA A 263 13.16 11.98 -8.14
N GLU A 264 13.26 10.64 -8.11
CA GLU A 264 14.43 9.95 -7.57
C GLU A 264 15.70 10.22 -8.38
N ILE A 265 15.59 10.23 -9.71
CA ILE A 265 16.70 10.64 -10.59
C ILE A 265 17.13 12.08 -10.29
N GLY A 266 16.19 13.00 -10.11
CA GLY A 266 16.46 14.39 -9.73
C GLY A 266 17.17 14.53 -8.37
N ARG A 267 16.91 13.61 -7.44
CA ARG A 267 17.60 13.54 -6.14
C ARG A 267 19.02 12.98 -6.28
N LEU A 268 19.20 11.96 -7.11
CA LEU A 268 20.51 11.32 -7.35
C LEU A 268 21.43 12.19 -8.23
N LYS A 269 20.88 12.97 -9.15
CA LYS A 269 21.58 13.88 -10.08
C LYS A 269 22.72 13.23 -10.88
N PRO A 270 22.52 12.06 -11.52
CA PRO A 270 23.55 11.40 -12.28
C PRO A 270 23.93 12.22 -13.53
N GLU A 271 25.21 12.19 -13.94
CA GLU A 271 25.64 12.81 -15.20
C GLU A 271 25.07 12.09 -16.44
N LYS A 272 24.96 10.75 -16.35
CA LYS A 272 24.47 9.91 -17.44
C LYS A 272 23.47 8.89 -16.96
N ILE A 273 22.45 8.64 -17.75
CA ILE A 273 21.42 7.64 -17.49
C ILE A 273 21.46 6.61 -18.60
N LEU A 274 21.66 5.35 -18.24
CA LEU A 274 21.57 4.20 -19.13
C LEU A 274 20.33 3.38 -18.76
N ALA A 275 19.71 2.74 -19.76
CA ALA A 275 18.59 1.86 -19.51
C ALA A 275 18.90 0.43 -19.91
N TRP A 276 18.81 -0.51 -18.97
CA TRP A 276 18.81 -1.92 -19.26
C TRP A 276 17.42 -2.36 -19.70
N ALA A 277 17.17 -2.32 -21.01
CA ALA A 277 15.85 -2.41 -21.60
C ALA A 277 15.87 -2.92 -23.05
N GLY A 278 16.25 -4.19 -23.23
CA GLY A 278 16.45 -4.76 -24.56
C GLY A 278 15.22 -4.89 -25.44
N GLY A 279 14.02 -5.04 -24.90
CA GLY A 279 12.80 -5.30 -25.66
C GLY A 279 12.00 -4.06 -26.07
N ARG A 280 11.22 -4.13 -27.18
CA ARG A 280 10.33 -3.03 -27.63
C ARG A 280 9.34 -2.58 -26.52
N LYS A 281 8.77 -3.52 -25.77
CA LYS A 281 7.83 -3.22 -24.67
C LYS A 281 8.54 -2.47 -23.54
N THR A 282 9.75 -2.86 -23.17
CA THR A 282 10.51 -2.22 -22.08
C THR A 282 10.93 -0.80 -22.46
N ARG A 283 11.33 -0.57 -23.72
CA ARG A 283 11.65 0.79 -24.21
C ARG A 283 10.45 1.73 -24.16
N ARG A 284 9.24 1.26 -24.48
CA ARG A 284 8.01 2.07 -24.35
C ARG A 284 7.80 2.61 -22.92
N ARG A 285 8.19 1.85 -21.90
CA ARG A 285 8.12 2.29 -20.51
C ARG A 285 9.08 3.44 -20.19
N ILE A 286 10.22 3.46 -20.85
CA ILE A 286 11.20 4.56 -20.78
C ILE A 286 10.62 5.85 -21.39
N ASP A 287 9.79 5.74 -22.43
CA ASP A 287 9.17 6.90 -23.08
C ASP A 287 8.31 7.72 -22.09
N PHE A 288 7.74 7.09 -21.04
CA PHE A 288 7.04 7.83 -19.99
C PHE A 288 7.97 8.77 -19.19
N LEU A 289 9.24 8.41 -19.01
CA LEU A 289 10.21 9.25 -18.30
C LEU A 289 10.57 10.52 -19.10
N ARG A 290 10.49 10.46 -20.43
CA ARG A 290 10.73 11.64 -21.29
C ARG A 290 9.74 12.76 -21.04
N LYS A 291 8.50 12.44 -20.61
CA LYS A 291 7.50 13.45 -20.22
C LYS A 291 7.96 14.31 -19.03
N PHE A 292 8.91 13.80 -18.24
CA PHE A 292 9.50 14.47 -17.07
C PHE A 292 10.91 15.01 -17.35
N GLY A 293 11.31 15.12 -18.64
CA GLY A 293 12.62 15.67 -19.03
C GLY A 293 13.80 14.72 -18.82
N ILE A 294 13.55 13.44 -18.56
CA ILE A 294 14.62 12.44 -18.36
C ILE A 294 15.08 11.90 -19.72
N GLU A 295 16.35 12.11 -20.02
CA GLU A 295 16.98 11.65 -21.25
C GLU A 295 17.92 10.48 -20.99
N MET A 296 17.73 9.38 -21.74
CA MET A 296 18.68 8.27 -21.77
C MET A 296 19.88 8.62 -22.66
N LYS A 297 21.06 8.14 -22.28
CA LYS A 297 22.29 8.26 -23.08
C LYS A 297 22.67 6.98 -23.80
N GLY A 298 21.98 5.87 -23.52
CA GLY A 298 22.17 4.58 -24.17
C GLY A 298 21.33 3.46 -23.57
N TYR A 299 21.32 2.34 -24.26
CA TYR A 299 20.71 1.10 -23.81
C TYR A 299 21.77 0.06 -23.47
N ILE A 300 21.48 -0.80 -22.49
CA ILE A 300 22.26 -1.99 -22.19
C ILE A 300 21.45 -3.21 -22.62
N ASP A 301 22.04 -4.11 -23.38
CA ASP A 301 21.41 -5.35 -23.85
C ASP A 301 22.43 -6.49 -23.87
N VAL A 302 21.96 -7.72 -23.67
CA VAL A 302 22.77 -8.95 -23.75
C VAL A 302 22.63 -9.67 -25.10
N HIS A 303 21.70 -9.23 -25.95
CA HIS A 303 21.41 -9.91 -27.22
C HIS A 303 22.42 -9.52 -28.31
N PRO A 304 23.21 -10.46 -28.88
CA PRO A 304 24.30 -10.14 -29.81
C PRO A 304 23.89 -9.30 -31.03
N ARG A 305 22.65 -9.50 -31.54
CA ARG A 305 22.14 -8.74 -32.71
C ARG A 305 21.77 -7.30 -32.38
N ARG A 306 21.75 -6.89 -31.12
CA ARG A 306 21.42 -5.52 -30.70
C ARG A 306 22.63 -4.76 -30.22
N ILE A 307 23.62 -5.44 -29.66
CA ILE A 307 24.87 -4.83 -29.22
C ILE A 307 25.56 -4.15 -30.39
N ASN A 308 26.15 -2.97 -30.18
CA ASN A 308 26.78 -2.11 -31.18
C ASN A 308 25.83 -1.60 -32.27
N THR A 309 24.52 -1.59 -32.03
CA THR A 309 23.54 -0.95 -32.91
C THR A 309 23.05 0.38 -32.32
N ILE A 310 22.31 1.15 -33.13
CA ILE A 310 21.61 2.36 -32.70
C ILE A 310 20.11 2.06 -32.66
N ILE A 311 19.48 2.28 -31.53
CA ILE A 311 18.04 2.11 -31.34
C ILE A 311 17.46 3.44 -30.86
N GLN A 312 16.47 3.97 -31.57
CA GLN A 312 15.85 5.29 -31.27
C GLN A 312 16.90 6.42 -31.11
N GLY A 313 17.97 6.38 -31.92
CA GLY A 313 19.04 7.37 -31.89
C GLY A 313 20.07 7.19 -30.78
N LEU A 314 19.95 6.13 -29.95
CA LEU A 314 20.84 5.87 -28.83
C LEU A 314 21.67 4.59 -29.06
N PRO A 315 22.94 4.58 -28.62
CA PRO A 315 23.80 3.41 -28.72
C PRO A 315 23.31 2.28 -27.81
N VAL A 316 23.48 1.05 -28.27
CA VAL A 316 23.26 -0.16 -27.48
C VAL A 316 24.61 -0.76 -27.15
N ILE A 317 24.94 -0.86 -25.87
CA ILE A 317 26.21 -1.43 -25.40
C ILE A 317 25.98 -2.78 -24.71
N SER A 318 27.02 -3.60 -24.64
CA SER A 318 27.01 -4.79 -23.82
C SER A 318 27.24 -4.45 -22.33
N PRO A 319 26.86 -5.32 -21.39
CA PRO A 319 27.12 -5.10 -19.96
C PRO A 319 28.61 -4.85 -19.65
N GLU A 320 29.53 -5.51 -20.35
CA GLU A 320 30.97 -5.39 -20.14
C GLU A 320 31.50 -4.00 -20.54
N ASN A 321 30.75 -3.27 -21.39
CA ASN A 321 31.14 -1.96 -21.89
C ASN A 321 30.48 -0.80 -21.13
N ILE A 322 29.91 -1.06 -19.94
CA ILE A 322 29.37 -0.01 -19.06
C ILE A 322 30.53 0.90 -18.61
N PRO A 323 30.43 2.25 -18.83
CA PRO A 323 31.51 3.17 -18.50
C PRO A 323 31.53 3.54 -17.01
N TRP A 324 31.96 2.63 -16.17
CA TRP A 324 31.97 2.76 -14.70
C TRP A 324 32.79 3.96 -14.15
N GLN A 325 33.66 4.54 -14.96
CA GLN A 325 34.44 5.73 -14.56
C GLN A 325 33.62 7.02 -14.58
N SER A 326 32.43 6.99 -15.18
CA SER A 326 31.51 8.13 -15.21
C SER A 326 30.48 8.00 -14.08
N ASP A 327 29.94 9.13 -13.64
CA ASP A 327 28.76 9.13 -12.75
C ASP A 327 27.53 8.71 -13.54
N ILE A 328 27.16 7.43 -13.41
CA ILE A 328 26.07 6.82 -14.15
C ILE A 328 25.00 6.26 -13.25
N LEU A 329 23.75 6.36 -13.71
CA LEU A 329 22.61 5.66 -13.15
C LEU A 329 22.06 4.68 -14.18
N ILE A 330 21.88 3.42 -13.79
CA ILE A 330 21.31 2.38 -14.63
C ILE A 330 19.86 2.11 -14.19
N LEU A 331 18.91 2.31 -15.10
CA LEU A 331 17.50 1.99 -14.88
C LEU A 331 17.21 0.60 -15.47
N VAL A 332 16.87 -0.36 -14.62
CA VAL A 332 16.60 -1.75 -15.03
C VAL A 332 15.11 -1.96 -15.24
N PHE A 333 14.67 -2.04 -16.51
CA PHE A 333 13.27 -2.25 -16.91
C PHE A 333 12.98 -3.70 -17.34
N VAL A 334 13.68 -4.67 -16.80
CA VAL A 334 13.52 -6.10 -17.15
C VAL A 334 12.55 -6.74 -16.16
N PRO A 335 11.32 -7.13 -16.62
CA PRO A 335 10.28 -7.63 -15.71
C PRO A 335 10.42 -9.13 -15.37
N ASN A 336 11.26 -9.87 -16.09
CA ASN A 336 11.49 -11.30 -15.82
C ASN A 336 12.32 -11.43 -14.55
N TRP A 337 11.80 -12.16 -13.59
CA TRP A 337 12.37 -12.27 -12.24
C TRP A 337 13.81 -12.85 -12.28
N GLY A 338 14.00 -14.00 -12.95
CA GLY A 338 15.32 -14.61 -13.05
C GLY A 338 16.34 -13.70 -13.74
N ALA A 339 15.96 -13.08 -14.86
CA ALA A 339 16.85 -12.17 -15.58
C ALA A 339 17.14 -10.89 -14.76
N ARG A 340 16.16 -10.36 -14.01
CA ARG A 340 16.38 -9.23 -13.11
C ARG A 340 17.38 -9.57 -12.00
N ASP A 341 17.27 -10.76 -11.42
CA ASP A 341 18.19 -11.23 -10.37
C ASP A 341 19.61 -11.43 -10.90
N GLU A 342 19.75 -11.92 -12.14
CA GLU A 342 21.05 -12.02 -12.83
C GLU A 342 21.67 -10.64 -13.07
N ILE A 343 20.87 -9.68 -13.57
CA ILE A 343 21.31 -8.30 -13.77
C ILE A 343 21.74 -7.68 -12.43
N THR A 344 20.95 -7.86 -11.38
CA THR A 344 21.27 -7.33 -10.05
C THR A 344 22.60 -7.91 -9.55
N ARG A 345 22.78 -9.23 -9.64
CA ARG A 345 24.05 -9.88 -9.26
C ARG A 345 25.24 -9.36 -10.07
N PHE A 346 25.06 -9.19 -11.37
CA PHE A 346 26.09 -8.61 -12.23
C PHE A 346 26.44 -7.18 -11.79
N LEU A 347 25.48 -6.29 -11.64
CA LEU A 347 25.71 -4.89 -11.22
C LEU A 347 26.42 -4.81 -9.86
N VAL A 348 25.96 -5.60 -8.89
CA VAL A 348 26.59 -5.66 -7.56
C VAL A 348 28.03 -6.21 -7.65
N SER A 349 28.31 -7.21 -8.51
CA SER A 349 29.68 -7.73 -8.72
C SER A 349 30.64 -6.70 -9.32
N GLN A 350 30.12 -5.71 -10.03
CA GLN A 350 30.88 -4.56 -10.54
C GLN A 350 31.05 -3.43 -9.50
N GLY A 351 30.58 -3.64 -8.27
CA GLY A 351 30.65 -2.65 -7.19
C GLY A 351 29.52 -1.63 -7.18
N ALA A 352 28.52 -1.75 -8.07
CA ALA A 352 27.39 -0.84 -8.11
C ALA A 352 26.42 -1.10 -6.95
N LYS A 353 25.89 -0.01 -6.37
CA LYS A 353 24.93 -0.06 -5.27
C LYS A 353 23.51 0.27 -5.75
N GLU A 354 22.57 -0.62 -5.38
CA GLU A 354 21.14 -0.37 -5.64
C GLU A 354 20.65 0.84 -4.85
N GLY A 355 19.86 1.69 -5.50
CA GLY A 355 19.38 2.94 -4.90
C GLY A 355 20.34 4.12 -5.08
N GLU A 356 21.58 3.89 -5.54
CA GLU A 356 22.57 4.91 -5.84
C GLU A 356 22.97 4.89 -7.32
N GLN A 357 23.47 3.76 -7.81
CA GLN A 357 24.01 3.61 -9.18
C GLN A 357 23.11 2.79 -10.09
N PHE A 358 22.14 2.07 -9.53
CA PHE A 358 21.07 1.47 -10.31
C PHE A 358 19.74 1.41 -9.57
N LEU A 359 18.64 1.45 -10.33
CA LEU A 359 17.27 1.31 -9.84
C LEU A 359 16.58 0.18 -10.59
N LEU A 360 15.90 -0.71 -9.85
CA LEU A 360 15.02 -1.73 -10.42
C LEU A 360 13.64 -1.10 -10.67
N CYS A 361 13.25 -0.97 -11.95
CA CYS A 361 12.06 -0.24 -12.38
C CYS A 361 10.94 -1.13 -12.94
N ALA A 362 11.12 -2.48 -12.98
CA ALA A 362 10.13 -3.44 -13.46
C ALA A 362 10.32 -4.82 -12.84
#